data_04d0d96d359bfc0a8bcb7c9e189ad40a
#
_entry.id   04d0d96d359bfc0a8bcb7c9e189ad40a
#
_cell.length_a   1.000
_cell.length_b   1.000
_cell.length_c   1.000
_cell.angle_alpha   90.00
_cell.angle_beta   90.00
_cell.angle_gamma   90.00
#
_symmetry.space_group_name_H-M   'P 1'
#
loop_
_entity.id
_entity.type
_entity.pdbx_description
1 polymer ?
#
loop_
_entity_poly.entity_id
_entity_poly.type
_entity_poly.pdbx_seq_one_letter_code
_entity_poly.pdbx_strand_id
1 'polypeptide(L)'
;MLKPIPSKILRSTATVKVCTGVDRYQRQTYDEYTVRNVHLQPTNEIRKTPSNTDCTMRSILFVDARKSTPAIDWDALATAAHIAAGDVRVIVRGVEYTVQSVDTLRDDTDGLHHWEIGLV
;
A
#
# COMPACT_ATOMS: atom_id res chain seq x y z
N MET A 1 -3.24 -4.80 -23.92
CA MET A 1 -2.64 -4.81 -22.57
C MET A 1 -1.90 -3.50 -22.31
N LEU A 2 -2.18 -2.86 -21.19
CA LEU A 2 -1.51 -1.62 -20.83
C LEU A 2 -0.04 -1.87 -20.49
N LYS A 3 0.82 -0.91 -20.81
CA LYS A 3 2.23 -0.98 -20.44
C LYS A 3 2.39 -0.83 -18.92
N PRO A 4 3.38 -1.49 -18.31
CA PRO A 4 3.71 -1.26 -16.92
C PRO A 4 4.09 0.20 -16.67
N ILE A 5 4.02 0.62 -15.41
CA ILE A 5 4.50 1.93 -15.00
C ILE A 5 6.00 2.04 -15.35
N PRO A 6 6.46 3.12 -16.00
CA PRO A 6 7.87 3.25 -16.38
C PRO A 6 8.80 3.13 -15.17
N SER A 7 9.87 2.34 -15.31
CA SER A 7 10.84 2.11 -14.23
C SER A 7 11.48 3.39 -13.72
N LYS A 8 11.62 4.41 -14.58
CA LYS A 8 12.20 5.70 -14.19
C LYS A 8 11.36 6.46 -13.18
N ILE A 9 10.06 6.11 -13.04
CA ILE A 9 9.17 6.68 -12.04
C ILE A 9 9.23 5.88 -10.75
N LEU A 10 9.42 4.56 -10.84
CA LEU A 10 9.43 3.64 -9.70
C LEU A 10 10.83 3.59 -9.07
N ARG A 11 11.21 4.64 -8.34
CA ARG A 11 12.57 4.79 -7.78
C ARG A 11 12.66 4.64 -6.28
N SER A 12 11.54 4.51 -5.60
CA SER A 12 11.53 4.46 -4.15
C SER A 12 11.47 3.03 -3.64
N THR A 13 11.87 2.86 -2.38
CA THR A 13 11.74 1.60 -1.65
C THR A 13 10.86 1.87 -0.43
N ALA A 14 9.92 1.00 -0.19
CA ALA A 14 9.01 1.10 0.94
C ALA A 14 9.18 -0.09 1.87
N THR A 15 9.10 0.14 3.17
CA THR A 15 8.96 -0.92 4.16
C THR A 15 7.50 -1.02 4.55
N VAL A 16 6.91 -2.19 4.37
CA VAL A 16 5.51 -2.46 4.70
C VAL A 16 5.47 -3.26 5.98
N LYS A 17 4.74 -2.74 6.97
CA LYS A 17 4.57 -3.40 8.28
C LYS A 17 3.12 -3.78 8.45
N VAL A 18 2.88 -5.06 8.75
CA VAL A 18 1.53 -5.56 9.02
C VAL A 18 1.49 -6.12 10.42
N CYS A 19 0.61 -5.60 11.27
CA CYS A 19 0.46 -6.08 12.64
C CYS A 19 -0.17 -7.48 12.62
N THR A 20 0.52 -8.44 13.25
CA THR A 20 0.08 -9.84 13.31
C THR A 20 -0.56 -10.19 14.65
N GLY A 21 -0.53 -9.28 15.61
CA GLY A 21 -1.10 -9.50 16.94
C GLY A 21 -0.30 -8.79 18.02
N VAL A 22 -0.41 -9.30 19.24
CA VAL A 22 0.36 -8.82 20.38
C VAL A 22 1.09 -9.99 21.03
N ASP A 23 2.27 -9.72 21.60
CA ASP A 23 3.00 -10.73 22.34
C ASP A 23 2.46 -10.85 23.79
N ARG A 24 3.06 -11.73 24.58
CA ARG A 24 2.65 -11.93 25.97
C ARG A 24 2.84 -10.69 26.88
N TYR A 25 3.61 -9.70 26.40
CA TYR A 25 3.84 -8.44 27.14
C TYR A 25 2.96 -7.32 26.60
N GLN A 26 1.94 -7.61 25.78
CA GLN A 26 1.02 -6.64 25.17
C GLN A 26 1.71 -5.71 24.16
N ARG A 27 2.88 -6.10 23.64
CA ARG A 27 3.55 -5.35 22.57
C ARG A 27 3.09 -5.88 21.23
N GLN A 28 2.85 -4.95 20.28
CA GLN A 28 2.44 -5.32 18.92
C GLN A 28 3.59 -6.00 18.20
N THR A 29 3.25 -7.06 17.48
CA THR A 29 4.18 -7.78 16.61
C THR A 29 3.82 -7.51 15.15
N TYR A 30 4.84 -7.40 14.30
CA TYR A 30 4.66 -7.04 12.90
C TYR A 30 5.40 -8.01 11.99
N ASP A 31 4.79 -8.31 10.83
CA ASP A 31 5.52 -8.81 9.68
C ASP A 31 5.99 -7.63 8.86
N GLU A 32 7.24 -7.65 8.42
CA GLU A 32 7.84 -6.58 7.63
C GLU A 32 8.23 -7.09 6.24
N TYR A 33 7.94 -6.26 5.25
CA TYR A 33 8.29 -6.53 3.85
C TYR A 33 8.99 -5.29 3.30
N THR A 34 10.10 -5.49 2.59
CA THR A 34 10.75 -4.40 1.85
C THR A 34 10.37 -4.52 0.40
N VAL A 35 9.64 -3.53 -0.11
CA VAL A 35 9.15 -3.51 -1.50
C VAL A 35 9.94 -2.46 -2.27
N ARG A 36 10.57 -2.87 -3.35
CA ARG A 36 11.37 -2.01 -4.21
C ARG A 36 10.59 -1.61 -5.46
N ASN A 37 11.06 -0.57 -6.13
CA ASN A 37 10.49 -0.07 -7.38
C ASN A 37 9.04 0.36 -7.20
N VAL A 38 8.83 1.26 -6.25
CA VAL A 38 7.55 1.90 -5.99
C VAL A 38 7.67 3.41 -6.17
N HIS A 39 6.56 4.10 -6.25
CA HIS A 39 6.52 5.57 -6.36
C HIS A 39 5.58 6.13 -5.30
N LEU A 40 6.10 7.08 -4.52
CA LEU A 40 5.30 7.82 -3.55
C LEU A 40 4.97 9.20 -4.10
N GLN A 41 3.70 9.52 -4.21
CA GLN A 41 3.24 10.83 -4.69
C GLN A 41 2.43 11.53 -3.61
N PRO A 42 2.88 12.69 -3.11
CA PRO A 42 2.07 13.50 -2.20
C PRO A 42 0.77 13.94 -2.86
N THR A 43 -0.30 13.94 -2.10
CA THR A 43 -1.62 14.30 -2.60
C THR A 43 -2.49 14.83 -1.47
N ASN A 44 -3.65 15.37 -1.82
CA ASN A 44 -4.74 15.66 -0.89
C ASN A 44 -6.07 15.10 -1.41
N GLU A 45 -6.00 14.07 -2.25
CA GLU A 45 -7.18 13.42 -2.80
C GLU A 45 -8.00 12.74 -1.72
N ILE A 46 -9.33 12.73 -1.92
CA ILE A 46 -10.25 11.95 -1.10
C ILE A 46 -10.44 10.61 -1.77
N ARG A 47 -10.24 9.53 -1.00
CA ARG A 47 -10.46 8.16 -1.46
C ARG A 47 -11.34 7.39 -0.48
N LYS A 48 -12.04 6.38 -1.00
CA LYS A 48 -12.84 5.49 -0.17
C LYS A 48 -11.96 4.48 0.57
N THR A 49 -12.21 4.30 1.86
CA THR A 49 -11.62 3.21 2.64
C THR A 49 -12.36 1.92 2.33
N PRO A 50 -11.83 0.74 2.71
CA PRO A 50 -12.56 -0.52 2.57
C PRO A 50 -13.91 -0.54 3.28
N SER A 51 -14.11 0.33 4.28
CA SER A 51 -15.41 0.50 4.96
C SER A 51 -16.35 1.47 4.24
N ASN A 52 -16.02 1.88 3.02
CA ASN A 52 -16.78 2.80 2.18
C ASN A 52 -16.94 4.20 2.78
N THR A 53 -15.94 4.64 3.55
CA THR A 53 -15.88 5.96 4.17
C THR A 53 -14.89 6.84 3.42
N ASP A 54 -15.21 8.12 3.23
CA ASP A 54 -14.28 9.08 2.60
C ASP A 54 -13.13 9.40 3.54
N CYS A 55 -11.91 9.44 2.99
CA CYS A 55 -10.72 9.78 3.73
C CYS A 55 -9.78 10.61 2.85
N THR A 56 -9.28 11.72 3.39
CA THR A 56 -8.29 12.55 2.68
C THR A 56 -6.91 11.93 2.84
N MET A 57 -6.28 11.59 1.73
CA MET A 57 -4.96 10.96 1.71
C MET A 57 -3.85 12.00 1.73
N ARG A 58 -2.75 11.71 2.45
CA ARG A 58 -1.53 12.53 2.42
C ARG A 58 -0.64 12.17 1.25
N SER A 59 -0.61 10.91 0.86
CA SER A 59 0.20 10.41 -0.23
C SER A 59 -0.44 9.18 -0.84
N ILE A 60 -0.09 8.90 -2.08
CA ILE A 60 -0.48 7.66 -2.77
C ILE A 60 0.81 6.91 -3.12
N LEU A 61 0.88 5.65 -2.75
CA LEU A 61 1.98 4.76 -3.13
C LEU A 61 1.56 3.94 -4.34
N PHE A 62 2.32 4.08 -5.43
CA PHE A 62 2.09 3.31 -6.66
C PHE A 62 2.96 2.06 -6.63
N VAL A 63 2.33 0.90 -6.71
CA VAL A 63 2.99 -0.41 -6.70
C VAL A 63 2.64 -1.13 -8.00
N ASP A 64 3.63 -1.35 -8.86
CA ASP A 64 3.43 -2.01 -10.13
C ASP A 64 3.38 -3.53 -9.96
N ALA A 65 2.45 -4.20 -10.65
CA ALA A 65 2.27 -5.64 -10.50
C ALA A 65 3.45 -6.46 -11.02
N ARG A 66 4.27 -5.88 -11.92
CA ARG A 66 5.37 -6.58 -12.58
C ARG A 66 6.75 -6.14 -12.11
N LYS A 67 6.92 -4.85 -11.83
CA LYS A 67 8.23 -4.24 -11.54
C LYS A 67 8.51 -4.06 -10.06
N SER A 68 7.48 -3.88 -9.25
CA SER A 68 7.65 -3.78 -7.80
C SER A 68 7.91 -5.17 -7.22
N THR A 69 8.95 -5.30 -6.42
CA THR A 69 9.39 -6.59 -5.87
C THR A 69 9.71 -6.47 -4.38
N PRO A 70 9.42 -7.51 -3.58
CA PRO A 70 8.66 -8.71 -3.94
C PRO A 70 7.20 -8.41 -4.24
N ALA A 71 6.52 -9.30 -4.94
CA ALA A 71 5.10 -9.18 -5.18
C ALA A 71 4.32 -9.45 -3.90
N ILE A 72 3.48 -8.50 -3.50
CA ILE A 72 2.63 -8.60 -2.31
C ILE A 72 1.18 -8.54 -2.76
N ASP A 73 0.35 -9.39 -2.20
CA ASP A 73 -1.09 -9.31 -2.39
C ASP A 73 -1.68 -8.26 -1.43
N TRP A 74 -1.78 -7.04 -1.91
CA TRP A 74 -2.29 -5.93 -1.11
C TRP A 74 -3.75 -6.11 -0.73
N ASP A 75 -4.54 -6.77 -1.56
CA ASP A 75 -5.94 -7.03 -1.26
C ASP A 75 -6.08 -7.96 -0.04
N ALA A 76 -5.19 -8.92 0.09
CA ALA A 76 -5.18 -9.83 1.24
C ALA A 76 -4.67 -9.14 2.50
N LEU A 77 -3.65 -8.27 2.40
CA LEU A 77 -3.08 -7.56 3.54
C LEU A 77 -4.00 -6.47 4.07
N ALA A 78 -4.64 -5.74 3.16
CA ALA A 78 -5.41 -4.54 3.49
C ALA A 78 -6.91 -4.83 3.57
N THR A 79 -7.30 -5.82 4.36
CA THR A 79 -8.70 -6.09 4.64
C THR A 79 -9.33 -4.94 5.42
N ALA A 80 -10.66 -4.81 5.39
CA ALA A 80 -11.36 -3.76 6.12
C ALA A 80 -11.01 -3.78 7.61
N ALA A 81 -10.86 -4.96 8.21
CA ALA A 81 -10.51 -5.11 9.62
C ALA A 81 -9.10 -4.56 9.91
N HIS A 82 -8.11 -4.90 9.08
CA HIS A 82 -6.73 -4.41 9.25
C HIS A 82 -6.65 -2.90 9.04
N ILE A 83 -7.34 -2.37 8.06
CA ILE A 83 -7.35 -0.93 7.79
C ILE A 83 -8.00 -0.16 8.95
N ALA A 84 -9.14 -0.61 9.44
CA ALA A 84 -9.84 0.04 10.55
C ALA A 84 -9.02 0.03 11.84
N ALA A 85 -8.24 -1.03 12.07
CA ALA A 85 -7.37 -1.14 13.24
C ALA A 85 -6.04 -0.38 13.08
N GLY A 86 -5.72 0.12 11.89
CA GLY A 86 -4.44 0.78 11.62
C GLY A 86 -3.26 -0.19 11.61
N ASP A 87 -3.52 -1.44 11.24
CA ASP A 87 -2.52 -2.52 11.32
C ASP A 87 -1.50 -2.48 10.18
N VAL A 88 -1.83 -1.85 9.06
CA VAL A 88 -0.96 -1.82 7.89
C VAL A 88 -0.30 -0.45 7.79
N ARG A 89 1.03 -0.43 7.83
CA ARG A 89 1.82 0.81 7.77
C ARG A 89 2.88 0.71 6.71
N VAL A 90 3.25 1.86 6.15
CA VAL A 90 4.27 1.96 5.11
C VAL A 90 5.27 3.03 5.51
N ILE A 91 6.56 2.70 5.45
CA ILE A 91 7.64 3.64 5.73
C ILE A 91 8.38 3.91 4.43
N VAL A 92 8.42 5.18 4.02
CA VAL A 92 9.18 5.63 2.84
C VAL A 92 10.03 6.81 3.25
N ARG A 93 11.32 6.74 2.95
CA ARG A 93 12.27 7.82 3.25
C ARG A 93 12.24 8.25 4.73
N GLY A 94 12.07 7.30 5.63
CA GLY A 94 12.03 7.55 7.06
C GLY A 94 10.70 8.10 7.59
N VAL A 95 9.69 8.27 6.75
CA VAL A 95 8.37 8.73 7.16
C VAL A 95 7.42 7.55 7.20
N GLU A 96 6.74 7.37 8.33
CA GLU A 96 5.75 6.30 8.51
C GLU A 96 4.36 6.81 8.20
N TYR A 97 3.65 6.05 7.37
CA TYR A 97 2.26 6.31 6.97
C TYR A 97 1.39 5.14 7.38
N THR A 98 0.11 5.42 7.62
CA THR A 98 -0.90 4.38 7.84
C THR A 98 -1.68 4.17 6.55
N VAL A 99 -1.89 2.91 6.16
CA VAL A 99 -2.67 2.57 4.97
C VAL A 99 -4.16 2.72 5.28
N GLN A 100 -4.87 3.48 4.45
CA GLN A 100 -6.30 3.71 4.59
C GLN A 100 -7.11 3.22 3.40
N SER A 101 -6.50 3.07 2.23
CA SER A 101 -7.21 2.54 1.06
C SER A 101 -6.25 1.74 0.19
N VAL A 102 -6.81 0.77 -0.53
CA VAL A 102 -6.10 0.00 -1.55
C VAL A 102 -7.00 -0.08 -2.77
N ASP A 103 -6.57 0.55 -3.85
CA ASP A 103 -7.26 0.49 -5.13
C ASP A 103 -6.49 -0.45 -6.05
N THR A 104 -7.16 -1.49 -6.52
CA THR A 104 -6.60 -2.46 -7.44
C THR A 104 -6.98 -2.07 -8.86
N LEU A 105 -6.02 -1.69 -9.67
CA LEU A 105 -6.27 -1.24 -11.03
C LEU A 105 -5.86 -2.32 -12.02
N ARG A 106 -6.76 -2.60 -12.95
CA ARG A 106 -6.58 -3.63 -13.96
C ARG A 106 -6.41 -3.01 -15.34
N ASP A 107 -5.76 -3.76 -16.22
CA ASP A 107 -5.58 -3.33 -17.60
C ASP A 107 -6.83 -3.69 -18.45
N ASP A 108 -6.74 -3.41 -19.77
CA ASP A 108 -7.82 -3.64 -20.71
C ASP A 108 -8.14 -5.14 -20.94
N THR A 109 -7.30 -6.05 -20.48
CA THR A 109 -7.51 -7.50 -20.53
C THR A 109 -7.92 -8.10 -19.19
N ASP A 110 -8.33 -7.26 -18.23
CA ASP A 110 -8.69 -7.60 -16.85
C ASP A 110 -7.51 -8.21 -16.05
N GLY A 111 -6.28 -8.03 -16.53
CA GLY A 111 -5.07 -8.39 -15.80
C GLY A 111 -4.69 -7.31 -14.80
N LEU A 112 -4.04 -7.70 -13.70
CA LEU A 112 -3.58 -6.75 -12.70
C LEU A 112 -2.49 -5.85 -13.29
N HIS A 113 -2.71 -4.53 -13.24
CA HIS A 113 -1.74 -3.54 -13.72
C HIS A 113 -0.93 -2.96 -12.57
N HIS A 114 -1.59 -2.36 -11.58
CA HIS A 114 -0.93 -1.81 -10.40
C HIS A 114 -1.92 -1.62 -9.24
N TRP A 115 -1.37 -1.33 -8.06
CA TRP A 115 -2.16 -0.87 -6.93
C TRP A 115 -1.84 0.60 -6.64
N GLU A 116 -2.84 1.33 -6.18
CA GLU A 116 -2.69 2.66 -5.60
C GLU A 116 -3.07 2.60 -4.13
N ILE A 117 -2.07 2.78 -3.28
CA ILE A 117 -2.22 2.64 -1.83
C ILE A 117 -2.38 4.02 -1.21
N GLY A 118 -3.55 4.30 -0.65
CA GLY A 118 -3.82 5.57 0.02
C GLY A 118 -3.24 5.61 1.42
N LEU A 119 -2.42 6.64 1.69
CA LEU A 119 -1.65 6.78 2.93
C LEU A 119 -2.03 8.05 3.68
N VAL A 120 -2.12 7.94 5.00
CA VAL A 120 -2.31 9.09 5.89
C VAL A 120 -1.22 9.20 6.95
#